data_0138efe135c45c61cd50234b8b36e52d
#
_entry.id   0138efe135c45c61cd50234b8b36e52d
#
_cell.length_a   1.000
_cell.length_b   1.000
_cell.length_c   1.000
_cell.angle_alpha   90.00
_cell.angle_beta   90.00
_cell.angle_gamma   90.00
#
_symmetry.space_group_name_H-M   'P 1'
#
loop_
_entity.id
_entity.type
_entity.pdbx_description
1 polymer ?
#
loop_
_entity_poly.entity_id
_entity_poly.type
_entity_poly.pdbx_seq_one_letter_code
_entity_poly.pdbx_strand_id
1 'polypeptide(L)'
;DYMIIRHLSIDCAYINKVLEPITQREHGVTEFEIEIKNHGADIDLSECTLATYYGLKPDEHKVGVECKVDKDKGLIYLPLYLQMTTAEGVLKGIVELQFPEGNVRFSGVNFKVSFAPDDTKVESTDDFNILENFISKPTTDGIVGQVLSIDNDGNTIWRTLKEFDGDYAHLNNKPSINGVELNGDKSL
;
A
#
# COMPACT_ATOMS: atom_id res chain seq x y z
N ASP A 1 7.09 -16.27 15.26
CA ASP A 1 6.74 -14.84 15.15
C ASP A 1 5.68 -14.53 16.22
N TYR A 2 5.99 -13.58 17.09
CA TYR A 2 5.08 -13.17 18.17
C TYR A 2 4.28 -11.97 17.68
N MET A 3 2.97 -12.16 17.44
CA MET A 3 2.03 -11.13 17.03
C MET A 3 0.95 -10.96 18.10
N ILE A 4 0.68 -9.74 18.50
CA ILE A 4 -0.42 -9.38 19.40
C ILE A 4 -1.63 -9.04 18.53
N ILE A 5 -2.67 -9.85 18.60
CA ILE A 5 -3.92 -9.62 17.87
C ILE A 5 -4.93 -8.98 18.82
N ARG A 6 -5.52 -7.85 18.39
CA ARG A 6 -6.60 -7.17 19.10
C ARG A 6 -7.86 -7.17 18.23
N HIS A 7 -9.00 -7.52 18.82
CA HIS A 7 -10.25 -7.61 18.09
C HIS A 7 -11.06 -6.34 18.21
N LEU A 8 -11.54 -5.85 17.06
CA LEU A 8 -12.45 -4.71 16.96
C LEU A 8 -13.71 -5.14 16.21
N SER A 9 -14.88 -4.75 16.71
CA SER A 9 -16.14 -4.94 16.00
C SER A 9 -16.78 -3.57 15.75
N ILE A 10 -17.13 -3.30 14.50
CA ILE A 10 -17.68 -2.03 14.04
C ILE A 10 -19.01 -2.31 13.34
N ASP A 11 -20.09 -1.72 13.83
CA ASP A 11 -21.38 -1.78 13.14
C ASP A 11 -21.66 -0.44 12.45
N CYS A 12 -21.67 -0.43 11.11
CA CYS A 12 -21.84 0.78 10.31
C CYS A 12 -23.22 1.41 10.43
N ALA A 13 -24.22 0.68 10.92
CA ALA A 13 -25.56 1.20 11.16
C ALA A 13 -25.63 2.12 12.38
N TYR A 14 -24.63 2.07 13.25
CA TYR A 14 -24.58 2.85 14.48
C TYR A 14 -23.35 3.75 14.49
N ILE A 15 -23.46 4.90 15.16
CA ILE A 15 -22.31 5.78 15.40
C ILE A 15 -21.46 5.16 16.51
N ASN A 16 -20.77 4.08 16.21
CA ASN A 16 -19.82 3.44 17.12
C ASN A 16 -18.48 4.16 17.01
N LYS A 17 -18.06 4.77 18.10
CA LYS A 17 -16.69 5.30 18.22
C LYS A 17 -15.87 4.26 18.97
N VAL A 18 -15.21 3.39 18.22
CA VAL A 18 -14.14 2.58 18.80
C VAL A 18 -13.00 3.51 19.15
N LEU A 19 -12.49 3.41 20.36
CA LEU A 19 -11.32 4.15 20.83
C LEU A 19 -10.37 3.18 21.52
N GLU A 20 -9.49 2.58 20.72
CA GLU A 20 -8.52 1.62 21.22
C GLU A 20 -7.27 2.30 21.77
N PRO A 21 -6.82 1.94 22.98
CA PRO A 21 -5.59 2.46 23.56
C PRO A 21 -4.37 1.80 22.88
N ILE A 22 -3.45 2.63 22.43
CA ILE A 22 -2.12 2.25 21.97
C ILE A 22 -1.08 3.19 22.57
N THR A 23 0.18 2.81 22.53
CA THR A 23 1.27 3.63 23.08
C THR A 23 2.10 4.21 21.93
N GLN A 24 2.63 5.43 22.14
CA GLN A 24 3.56 6.02 21.17
C GLN A 24 4.67 5.04 20.81
N ARG A 25 4.99 4.96 19.51
CA ARG A 25 6.00 4.10 18.91
C ARG A 25 5.73 2.59 18.99
N GLU A 26 4.55 2.18 19.48
CA GLU A 26 4.10 0.80 19.33
C GLU A 26 3.89 0.49 17.84
N HIS A 27 4.59 -0.51 17.30
CA HIS A 27 4.49 -0.92 15.90
C HIS A 27 5.07 -2.32 15.65
N GLY A 28 4.69 -2.92 14.53
CA GLY A 28 5.33 -4.13 13.97
C GLY A 28 4.96 -5.45 14.62
N VAL A 29 4.43 -5.45 15.84
CA VAL A 29 4.02 -6.68 16.57
C VAL A 29 2.54 -6.68 16.96
N THR A 30 1.83 -5.60 16.69
CA THR A 30 0.40 -5.46 16.98
C THR A 30 -0.39 -5.39 15.67
N GLU A 31 -1.46 -6.15 15.59
CA GLU A 31 -2.39 -6.17 14.48
C GLU A 31 -3.82 -6.11 15.02
N PHE A 32 -4.67 -5.31 14.39
CA PHE A 32 -6.09 -5.24 14.72
C PHE A 32 -6.90 -6.09 13.74
N GLU A 33 -7.60 -7.06 14.29
CA GLU A 33 -8.58 -7.87 13.58
C GLU A 33 -9.94 -7.17 13.66
N ILE A 34 -10.39 -6.65 12.52
CA ILE A 34 -11.58 -5.79 12.44
C ILE A 34 -12.72 -6.58 11.80
N GLU A 35 -13.80 -6.74 12.55
CA GLU A 35 -15.08 -7.27 12.08
C GLU A 35 -16.00 -6.09 11.75
N ILE A 36 -16.56 -6.07 10.54
CA ILE A 36 -17.47 -5.01 10.10
C ILE A 36 -18.87 -5.59 9.95
N LYS A 37 -19.82 -4.95 10.63
CA LYS A 37 -21.25 -5.32 10.63
C LYS A 37 -22.11 -4.20 10.06
N ASN A 38 -23.31 -4.58 9.62
CA ASN A 38 -24.38 -3.68 9.26
C ASN A 38 -25.69 -4.16 9.93
N HIS A 39 -26.21 -3.41 10.90
CA HIS A 39 -27.35 -3.81 11.73
C HIS A 39 -27.16 -5.19 12.38
N GLY A 40 -25.96 -5.46 12.88
CA GLY A 40 -25.61 -6.71 13.53
C GLY A 40 -25.30 -7.89 12.61
N ALA A 41 -25.49 -7.73 11.30
CA ALA A 41 -25.11 -8.74 10.30
C ALA A 41 -23.70 -8.46 9.76
N ASP A 42 -22.92 -9.50 9.55
CA ASP A 42 -21.59 -9.38 8.96
C ASP A 42 -21.67 -8.89 7.52
N ILE A 43 -20.73 -8.04 7.11
CA ILE A 43 -20.62 -7.59 5.72
C ILE A 43 -19.87 -8.67 4.93
N ASP A 44 -20.45 -9.03 3.77
CA ASP A 44 -19.80 -9.95 2.84
C ASP A 44 -18.58 -9.29 2.19
N LEU A 45 -17.39 -9.85 2.44
CA LEU A 45 -16.12 -9.40 1.89
C LEU A 45 -15.66 -10.23 0.68
N SER A 46 -16.46 -11.16 0.17
CA SER A 46 -16.06 -12.08 -0.92
C SER A 46 -15.61 -11.33 -2.18
N GLU A 47 -16.28 -10.25 -2.53
CA GLU A 47 -15.95 -9.38 -3.68
C GLU A 47 -15.05 -8.19 -3.31
N CYS A 48 -14.62 -8.05 -2.04
CA CYS A 48 -13.73 -6.97 -1.64
C CYS A 48 -12.36 -7.11 -2.32
N THR A 49 -11.93 -6.08 -3.03
CA THR A 49 -10.67 -6.06 -3.78
C THR A 49 -9.54 -5.41 -2.99
N LEU A 50 -9.86 -4.42 -2.16
CA LEU A 50 -8.90 -3.70 -1.34
C LEU A 50 -9.59 -3.17 -0.07
N ALA A 51 -8.88 -3.23 1.05
CA ALA A 51 -9.27 -2.55 2.28
C ALA A 51 -8.15 -1.60 2.70
N THR A 52 -8.52 -0.37 3.06
CA THR A 52 -7.56 0.67 3.44
C THR A 52 -8.02 1.40 4.69
N TYR A 53 -7.13 1.58 5.63
CA TYR A 53 -7.33 2.47 6.77
C TYR A 53 -6.73 3.84 6.47
N TYR A 54 -7.50 4.90 6.64
CA TYR A 54 -7.03 6.28 6.57
C TYR A 54 -7.16 6.93 7.94
N GLY A 55 -6.08 7.49 8.46
CA GLY A 55 -6.03 8.13 9.76
C GLY A 55 -5.60 9.59 9.69
N LEU A 56 -6.24 10.44 10.51
CA LEU A 56 -5.81 11.81 10.78
C LEU A 56 -5.25 11.85 12.21
N LYS A 57 -3.97 12.17 12.29
CA LYS A 57 -3.24 12.32 13.57
C LYS A 57 -3.61 13.60 14.30
N PRO A 58 -3.35 13.70 15.62
CA PRO A 58 -3.63 14.93 16.40
C PRO A 58 -2.88 16.18 15.92
N ASP A 59 -1.72 15.98 15.28
CA ASP A 59 -0.86 17.01 14.69
C ASP A 59 -1.15 17.30 13.21
N GLU A 60 -2.34 16.89 12.73
CA GLU A 60 -2.88 17.09 11.39
C GLU A 60 -2.19 16.30 10.27
N HIS A 61 -1.15 15.53 10.55
CA HIS A 61 -0.57 14.60 9.60
C HIS A 61 -1.51 13.40 9.32
N LYS A 62 -1.38 12.83 8.14
CA LYS A 62 -2.25 11.75 7.65
C LYS A 62 -1.48 10.46 7.47
N VAL A 63 -2.18 9.35 7.69
CA VAL A 63 -1.65 8.01 7.39
C VAL A 63 -2.64 7.25 6.54
N GLY A 64 -2.13 6.44 5.63
CA GLY A 64 -2.89 5.50 4.82
C GLY A 64 -2.23 4.12 4.90
N VAL A 65 -2.98 3.12 5.34
CA VAL A 65 -2.48 1.77 5.61
C VAL A 65 -3.32 0.76 4.86
N GLU A 66 -2.70 -0.05 4.03
CA GLU A 66 -3.38 -1.18 3.42
C GLU A 66 -3.65 -2.26 4.46
N CYS A 67 -4.89 -2.74 4.48
CA CYS A 67 -5.33 -3.81 5.36
C CYS A 67 -5.42 -5.11 4.56
N LYS A 68 -5.02 -6.23 5.17
CA LYS A 68 -5.24 -7.54 4.59
C LYS A 68 -6.71 -7.93 4.77
N VAL A 69 -7.34 -8.46 3.73
CA VAL A 69 -8.72 -8.97 3.77
C VAL A 69 -8.70 -10.49 3.85
N ASP A 70 -9.32 -11.05 4.87
CA ASP A 70 -9.60 -12.48 4.98
C ASP A 70 -11.07 -12.71 4.60
N LYS A 71 -11.28 -13.08 3.34
CA LYS A 71 -12.61 -13.26 2.74
C LYS A 71 -13.36 -14.43 3.35
N ASP A 72 -12.63 -15.49 3.77
CA ASP A 72 -13.22 -16.69 4.33
C ASP A 72 -13.76 -16.46 5.74
N LYS A 73 -13.09 -15.59 6.50
CA LYS A 73 -13.51 -15.24 7.85
C LYS A 73 -14.35 -13.96 7.92
N GLY A 74 -14.41 -13.18 6.83
CA GLY A 74 -15.08 -11.88 6.83
C GLY A 74 -14.38 -10.84 7.71
N LEU A 75 -13.05 -10.89 7.79
CA LEU A 75 -12.25 -10.06 8.68
C LEU A 75 -11.25 -9.20 7.90
N ILE A 76 -10.91 -8.06 8.50
CA ILE A 76 -9.87 -7.17 8.00
C ILE A 76 -8.77 -7.09 9.04
N TYR A 77 -7.51 -7.21 8.61
CA TYR A 77 -6.33 -7.10 9.46
C TYR A 77 -5.63 -5.79 9.19
N LEU A 78 -5.61 -4.91 10.20
CA LEU A 78 -4.91 -3.64 10.18
C LEU A 78 -3.62 -3.76 11.00
N PRO A 79 -2.45 -3.81 10.35
CA PRO A 79 -1.18 -3.79 11.07
C PRO A 79 -0.90 -2.40 11.63
N LEU A 80 -0.35 -2.36 12.85
CA LEU A 80 0.01 -1.11 13.49
C LEU A 80 1.38 -0.64 13.02
N TYR A 81 1.41 0.45 12.26
CA TYR A 81 2.63 1.07 11.76
C TYR A 81 3.13 2.21 12.64
N LEU A 82 4.44 2.45 12.58
CA LEU A 82 5.12 3.46 13.40
C LEU A 82 4.49 4.85 13.25
N GLN A 83 4.18 5.28 12.02
CA GLN A 83 3.61 6.60 11.78
C GLN A 83 2.18 6.78 12.31
N MET A 84 1.45 5.70 12.60
CA MET A 84 0.16 5.78 13.27
C MET A 84 0.28 6.20 14.74
N THR A 85 1.45 5.99 15.35
CA THR A 85 1.68 6.13 16.79
C THR A 85 2.67 7.23 17.17
N THR A 86 3.06 8.10 16.24
CA THR A 86 4.06 9.14 16.47
C THR A 86 3.55 10.32 17.29
N ALA A 87 2.27 10.69 17.14
CA ALA A 87 1.68 11.83 17.81
C ALA A 87 0.76 11.39 18.97
N GLU A 88 0.96 11.94 20.17
CA GLU A 88 0.07 11.73 21.32
C GLU A 88 -1.31 12.34 21.06
N GLY A 89 -2.37 11.62 21.44
CA GLY A 89 -3.75 12.07 21.32
C GLY A 89 -4.63 11.07 20.58
N VAL A 90 -5.67 11.55 19.89
CA VAL A 90 -6.62 10.69 19.17
C VAL A 90 -6.30 10.68 17.69
N LEU A 91 -5.84 9.53 17.19
CA LEU A 91 -5.81 9.21 15.77
C LEU A 91 -7.23 8.89 15.32
N LYS A 92 -7.82 9.76 14.50
CA LYS A 92 -9.17 9.58 13.97
C LYS A 92 -9.10 8.85 12.64
N GLY A 93 -9.83 7.74 12.50
CA GLY A 93 -9.72 6.92 11.32
C GLY A 93 -11.01 6.46 10.69
N ILE A 94 -10.89 6.11 9.43
CA ILE A 94 -11.91 5.45 8.61
C ILE A 94 -11.30 4.21 7.96
N VAL A 95 -12.12 3.19 7.74
CA VAL A 95 -11.79 2.05 6.88
C VAL A 95 -12.58 2.21 5.58
N GLU A 96 -11.88 2.11 4.46
CA GLU A 96 -12.48 2.06 3.13
C GLU A 96 -12.36 0.64 2.58
N LEU A 97 -13.46 0.10 2.10
CA LEU A 97 -13.53 -1.15 1.35
C LEU A 97 -13.84 -0.85 -0.10
N GLN A 98 -13.07 -1.42 -1.00
CA GLN A 98 -13.27 -1.32 -2.44
C GLN A 98 -13.86 -2.61 -2.99
N PHE A 99 -14.89 -2.47 -3.80
CA PHE A 99 -15.56 -3.52 -4.53
C PHE A 99 -15.56 -3.19 -6.03
N PRO A 100 -15.81 -4.14 -6.93
CA PRO A 100 -15.88 -3.87 -8.37
C PRO A 100 -16.86 -2.75 -8.76
N GLU A 101 -17.93 -2.58 -7.99
CA GLU A 101 -19.02 -1.63 -8.25
C GLU A 101 -18.84 -0.27 -7.55
N GLY A 102 -17.83 -0.12 -6.68
CA GLY A 102 -17.58 1.10 -5.92
C GLY A 102 -16.90 0.86 -4.59
N ASN A 103 -16.92 1.88 -3.73
CA ASN A 103 -16.34 1.81 -2.42
C ASN A 103 -17.34 2.17 -1.31
N VAL A 104 -17.07 1.67 -0.11
CA VAL A 104 -17.79 2.02 1.10
C VAL A 104 -16.80 2.44 2.19
N ARG A 105 -17.15 3.43 2.99
CA ARG A 105 -16.32 3.99 4.05
C ARG A 105 -17.00 3.90 5.39
N PHE A 106 -16.29 3.39 6.38
CA PHE A 106 -16.75 3.28 7.76
C PHE A 106 -15.90 4.19 8.65
N SER A 107 -16.55 5.15 9.30
CA SER A 107 -15.90 6.07 10.23
C SER A 107 -15.91 5.53 11.66
N GLY A 108 -15.04 6.07 12.50
CA GLY A 108 -15.03 5.79 13.93
C GLY A 108 -14.03 4.72 14.39
N VAL A 109 -13.12 4.29 13.52
CA VAL A 109 -11.99 3.45 13.89
C VAL A 109 -10.87 4.34 14.44
N ASN A 110 -10.95 4.68 15.71
CA ASN A 110 -10.05 5.63 16.33
C ASN A 110 -9.12 4.94 17.33
N PHE A 111 -7.92 5.49 17.48
CA PHE A 111 -6.94 5.03 18.45
C PHE A 111 -6.55 6.16 19.39
N LYS A 112 -6.48 5.88 20.68
CA LYS A 112 -5.93 6.80 21.67
C LYS A 112 -4.45 6.48 21.85
N VAL A 113 -3.60 7.31 21.26
CA VAL A 113 -2.15 7.20 21.40
C VAL A 113 -1.74 7.84 22.72
N SER A 114 -1.24 7.04 23.65
CA SER A 114 -0.73 7.49 24.95
C SER A 114 0.75 7.83 24.84
N PHE A 115 1.16 8.84 25.57
CA PHE A 115 2.56 9.26 25.66
C PHE A 115 3.47 8.12 26.13
N ALA A 116 4.64 7.96 25.50
CA ALA A 116 5.71 7.09 25.97
C ALA A 116 6.88 7.94 26.46
N PRO A 117 7.25 7.89 27.74
CA PRO A 117 8.28 8.72 28.35
C PRO A 117 9.68 8.17 28.08
N ASP A 118 10.01 7.97 26.81
CA ASP A 118 11.37 7.64 26.38
C ASP A 118 11.95 8.80 25.54
N ASP A 119 13.28 8.84 25.42
CA ASP A 119 13.98 9.92 24.73
C ASP A 119 14.01 9.75 23.20
N THR A 120 13.38 8.72 22.68
CA THR A 120 13.36 8.44 21.24
C THR A 120 12.37 9.38 20.55
N LYS A 121 12.88 10.31 19.77
CA LYS A 121 12.04 11.18 18.92
C LYS A 121 11.88 10.54 17.54
N VAL A 122 10.63 10.30 17.16
CA VAL A 122 10.27 9.96 15.80
C VAL A 122 9.46 11.12 15.25
N GLU A 123 9.89 11.66 14.12
CA GLU A 123 9.17 12.73 13.45
C GLU A 123 7.83 12.23 12.94
N SER A 124 6.78 13.00 13.21
CA SER A 124 5.46 12.72 12.67
C SER A 124 5.35 13.34 11.28
N THR A 125 5.06 12.50 10.30
CA THR A 125 4.95 12.89 8.88
C THR A 125 3.69 12.30 8.28
N ASP A 126 3.30 12.79 7.11
CA ASP A 126 2.33 12.08 6.26
C ASP A 126 2.96 10.78 5.78
N ASP A 127 2.21 9.68 5.87
CA ASP A 127 2.66 8.38 5.43
C ASP A 127 1.52 7.61 4.77
N PHE A 128 1.71 7.25 3.51
CA PHE A 128 0.76 6.48 2.72
C PHE A 128 1.47 5.25 2.16
N ASN A 129 1.72 4.24 3.01
CA ASN A 129 2.37 3.01 2.58
C ASN A 129 1.53 2.19 1.56
N ILE A 130 0.28 2.59 1.32
CA ILE A 130 -0.55 2.09 0.23
C ILE A 130 0.17 2.22 -1.12
N LEU A 131 0.92 3.31 -1.34
CA LEU A 131 1.63 3.55 -2.60
C LEU A 131 2.78 2.55 -2.82
N GLU A 132 3.35 1.99 -1.76
CA GLU A 132 4.40 0.97 -1.90
C GLU A 132 3.88 -0.34 -2.46
N ASN A 133 2.60 -0.64 -2.26
CA ASN A 133 1.96 -1.87 -2.74
C ASN A 133 1.36 -1.72 -4.15
N PHE A 134 1.06 -0.48 -4.60
CA PHE A 134 0.65 -0.23 -5.99
C PHE A 134 1.78 -0.45 -7.00
N ILE A 135 3.02 -0.31 -6.55
CA ILE A 135 4.18 -0.71 -7.33
C ILE A 135 4.57 -2.08 -6.78
N SER A 136 4.06 -3.15 -7.37
CA SER A 136 4.54 -4.48 -7.06
C SER A 136 6.05 -4.50 -7.29
N LYS A 137 6.83 -4.33 -6.20
CA LYS A 137 8.29 -4.40 -6.30
C LYS A 137 8.65 -5.81 -6.78
N PRO A 138 9.53 -5.94 -7.76
CA PRO A 138 10.08 -7.24 -8.06
C PRO A 138 10.69 -7.85 -6.80
N THR A 139 10.59 -9.16 -6.63
CA THR A 139 11.08 -9.90 -5.45
C THR A 139 12.60 -9.77 -5.23
N THR A 140 13.31 -9.19 -6.18
CA THR A 140 14.76 -8.95 -6.14
C THR A 140 15.06 -7.49 -6.43
N ASP A 141 16.08 -6.95 -5.79
CA ASP A 141 16.61 -5.64 -6.13
C ASP A 141 17.24 -5.66 -7.54
N GLY A 142 17.02 -4.60 -8.31
CA GLY A 142 17.65 -4.40 -9.61
C GLY A 142 19.16 -4.15 -9.46
N ILE A 143 19.90 -4.47 -10.52
CA ILE A 143 21.32 -4.14 -10.62
C ILE A 143 21.53 -2.94 -11.54
N VAL A 144 22.70 -2.33 -11.47
CA VAL A 144 23.07 -1.19 -12.31
C VAL A 144 22.87 -1.54 -13.81
N GLY A 145 22.18 -0.65 -14.53
CA GLY A 145 21.85 -0.85 -15.95
C GLY A 145 20.49 -1.49 -16.21
N GLN A 146 19.73 -1.79 -15.16
CA GLN A 146 18.34 -2.24 -15.27
C GLN A 146 17.35 -1.11 -15.02
N VAL A 147 16.19 -1.20 -15.65
CA VAL A 147 15.04 -0.32 -15.42
C VAL A 147 13.85 -1.14 -14.96
N LEU A 148 13.04 -0.55 -14.11
CA LEU A 148 11.76 -1.13 -13.72
C LEU A 148 10.81 -1.09 -14.91
N SER A 149 10.21 -2.22 -15.26
CA SER A 149 9.32 -2.38 -16.42
C SER A 149 8.15 -3.27 -16.05
N ILE A 150 7.08 -3.19 -16.82
CA ILE A 150 5.92 -4.10 -16.69
C ILE A 150 6.03 -5.15 -17.79
N ASP A 151 5.86 -6.43 -17.44
CA ASP A 151 5.81 -7.53 -18.40
C ASP A 151 4.41 -7.66 -19.06
N ASN A 152 4.26 -8.63 -19.96
CA ASN A 152 3.01 -8.85 -20.67
C ASN A 152 1.86 -9.35 -19.79
N ASP A 153 2.17 -9.87 -18.60
CA ASP A 153 1.21 -10.37 -17.62
C ASP A 153 0.87 -9.32 -16.55
N GLY A 154 1.42 -8.09 -16.70
CA GLY A 154 1.17 -6.97 -15.79
C GLY A 154 2.06 -6.94 -14.54
N ASN A 155 3.07 -7.82 -14.44
CA ASN A 155 3.97 -7.84 -13.30
C ASN A 155 5.13 -6.85 -13.47
N THR A 156 5.57 -6.27 -12.37
CA THR A 156 6.73 -5.39 -12.35
C THR A 156 8.01 -6.23 -12.34
N ILE A 157 8.87 -6.02 -13.31
CA ILE A 157 10.14 -6.75 -13.48
C ILE A 157 11.30 -5.79 -13.73
N TRP A 158 12.51 -6.21 -13.37
CA TRP A 158 13.74 -5.54 -13.78
C TRP A 158 14.13 -5.99 -15.19
N ARG A 159 14.29 -5.05 -16.10
CA ARG A 159 14.71 -5.29 -17.48
C ARG A 159 16.00 -4.54 -17.77
N THR A 160 16.98 -5.26 -18.28
CA THR A 160 18.18 -4.62 -18.86
C THR A 160 17.80 -3.94 -20.16
N LEU A 161 18.03 -2.63 -20.25
CA LEU A 161 17.92 -1.94 -21.53
C LEU A 161 19.02 -2.51 -22.43
N LYS A 162 18.62 -2.98 -23.60
CA LYS A 162 19.60 -3.20 -24.66
C LYS A 162 20.06 -1.83 -25.11
N GLU A 163 21.21 -1.41 -24.63
CA GLU A 163 21.88 -0.23 -25.18
C GLU A 163 22.18 -0.51 -26.66
N PHE A 164 22.00 0.52 -27.48
CA PHE A 164 22.49 0.47 -28.83
C PHE A 164 24.02 0.41 -28.76
N ASP A 165 24.60 -0.67 -29.25
CA ASP A 165 26.05 -0.93 -29.20
C ASP A 165 26.86 -0.05 -30.14
N GLY A 166 26.18 0.93 -30.81
CA GLY A 166 26.79 1.80 -31.80
C GLY A 166 26.98 1.16 -33.17
N ASP A 167 26.67 -0.12 -33.31
CA ASP A 167 26.74 -0.81 -34.60
C ASP A 167 25.43 -0.67 -35.38
N TYR A 168 25.51 0.05 -36.50
CA TYR A 168 24.39 0.24 -37.42
C TYR A 168 23.82 -1.09 -37.94
N ALA A 169 24.65 -2.14 -38.01
CA ALA A 169 24.23 -3.46 -38.44
C ALA A 169 23.15 -4.07 -37.53
N HIS A 170 23.12 -3.70 -36.24
CA HIS A 170 22.19 -4.21 -35.21
C HIS A 170 20.90 -3.38 -35.07
N LEU A 171 20.74 -2.29 -35.86
CA LEU A 171 19.48 -1.52 -35.89
C LEU A 171 18.37 -2.34 -36.53
N ASN A 172 17.21 -2.39 -35.86
CA ASN A 172 15.97 -2.84 -36.48
C ASN A 172 15.36 -1.67 -37.31
N ASN A 173 14.74 -1.98 -38.44
CA ASN A 173 14.12 -0.99 -39.35
C ASN A 173 15.13 0.02 -39.92
N LYS A 174 16.23 -0.46 -40.48
CA LYS A 174 17.19 0.38 -41.18
C LYS A 174 16.52 1.15 -42.33
N PRO A 175 16.83 2.44 -42.49
CA PRO A 175 16.31 3.19 -43.58
C PRO A 175 16.77 2.61 -44.96
N SER A 176 15.92 2.70 -45.96
CA SER A 176 16.22 2.29 -47.33
C SER A 176 16.02 3.46 -48.29
N ILE A 177 16.84 3.55 -49.32
CA ILE A 177 16.64 4.48 -50.43
C ILE A 177 16.39 3.65 -51.71
N ASN A 178 15.24 3.87 -52.35
CA ASN A 178 14.81 3.11 -53.53
C ASN A 178 14.82 1.58 -53.30
N GLY A 179 14.42 1.13 -52.12
CA GLY A 179 14.37 -0.30 -51.77
C GLY A 179 15.75 -0.93 -51.47
N VAL A 180 16.82 -0.15 -51.44
CA VAL A 180 18.15 -0.61 -51.05
C VAL A 180 18.41 -0.22 -49.61
N GLU A 181 18.60 -1.20 -48.73
CA GLU A 181 18.93 -0.99 -47.35
C GLU A 181 20.33 -0.32 -47.22
N LEU A 182 20.41 0.72 -46.39
CA LEU A 182 21.67 1.42 -46.14
C LEU A 182 22.49 0.60 -45.11
N ASN A 183 23.43 -0.19 -45.60
CA ASN A 183 24.36 -0.97 -44.78
C ASN A 183 25.77 -0.34 -44.83
N GLY A 184 26.15 0.39 -43.74
CA GLY A 184 27.47 0.96 -43.58
C GLY A 184 27.80 2.14 -44.50
N ASP A 185 29.04 2.65 -44.40
CA ASP A 185 29.57 3.70 -45.27
C ASP A 185 29.69 3.18 -46.70
N LYS A 186 28.83 3.63 -47.58
CA LYS A 186 29.04 3.44 -49.03
C LYS A 186 29.73 4.67 -49.57
N SER A 187 30.98 4.56 -49.84
CA SER A 187 31.69 5.55 -50.68
C SER A 187 31.03 5.62 -52.04
N LEU A 188 30.66 6.81 -52.47
CA LEU A 188 30.19 7.11 -53.81
C LEU A 188 31.34 6.94 -54.79
#